data_f62ae7315a20412a64701b22a507cda9
#
_entry.id   f62ae7315a20412a64701b22a507cda9
#
_cell.length_a   1.000
_cell.length_b   1.000
_cell.length_c   1.000
_cell.angle_alpha   90.00
_cell.angle_beta   90.00
_cell.angle_gamma   90.00
#
_symmetry.space_group_name_H-M   'P 1'
#
loop_
_entity.id
_entity.type
_entity.pdbx_description
1 polymer ?
#
loop_
_entity_poly.entity_id
_entity_poly.type
_entity_poly.pdbx_seq_one_letter_code
_entity_poly.pdbx_strand_id
1 'polypeptide(L)'
;KQGKISEAEMEQAFAEPLTLRESTDDETAATDTEARLNSWYVDTVICDVRDDLMEKYGVSSQIASNMINSGGLSIYTLMDPKVQSAMEEIYADESSFPENTGGVPAQSAMAVVDPYTGDLLGVVGARGKKQGNLVLNYATQTQRAPGSSLKPLSVYGPALEEGIITYGSVYDDTPLWFNDDD
;
A
#
# COMPACT_ATOMS: atom_id res chain seq x y z
N LYS A 1 -40.08 4.87 -5.29
CA LYS A 1 -40.53 6.28 -5.35
C LYS A 1 -40.33 6.89 -3.94
N GLN A 2 -39.30 7.73 -3.76
CA GLN A 2 -39.01 8.35 -2.44
C GLN A 2 -39.72 9.71 -2.23
N GLY A 3 -40.58 10.14 -3.16
CA GLY A 3 -41.37 11.33 -3.05
C GLY A 3 -40.61 12.67 -2.97
N LYS A 4 -39.33 12.67 -3.40
CA LYS A 4 -38.47 13.87 -3.32
C LYS A 4 -38.62 14.82 -4.49
N ILE A 5 -39.17 14.37 -5.61
CA ILE A 5 -39.48 15.17 -6.80
C ILE A 5 -40.89 14.80 -7.31
N SER A 6 -41.59 15.73 -7.90
CA SER A 6 -42.88 15.53 -8.54
C SER A 6 -42.71 14.78 -9.88
N GLU A 7 -43.80 14.22 -10.41
CA GLU A 7 -43.79 13.53 -11.70
C GLU A 7 -43.46 14.47 -12.86
N ALA A 8 -43.92 15.73 -12.78
CA ALA A 8 -43.57 16.77 -13.74
C ALA A 8 -42.09 17.17 -13.73
N GLU A 9 -41.46 17.25 -12.56
CA GLU A 9 -40.02 17.52 -12.43
C GLU A 9 -39.19 16.34 -12.94
N MET A 10 -39.67 15.13 -12.77
CA MET A 10 -39.03 13.92 -13.32
C MET A 10 -39.09 13.91 -14.85
N GLU A 11 -40.27 14.20 -15.45
CA GLU A 11 -40.43 14.26 -16.90
C GLU A 11 -39.56 15.37 -17.51
N GLN A 12 -39.48 16.53 -16.85
CA GLN A 12 -38.64 17.65 -17.30
C GLN A 12 -37.17 17.28 -17.26
N ALA A 13 -36.70 16.57 -16.22
CA ALA A 13 -35.33 16.12 -16.10
C ALA A 13 -34.97 15.05 -17.15
N PHE A 14 -35.94 14.19 -17.56
CA PHE A 14 -35.72 13.21 -18.63
C PHE A 14 -35.74 13.86 -20.03
N ALA A 15 -36.41 14.97 -20.19
CA ALA A 15 -36.45 15.71 -21.47
C ALA A 15 -35.22 16.60 -21.68
N GLU A 16 -34.45 16.87 -20.64
CA GLU A 16 -33.25 17.67 -20.71
C GLU A 16 -32.11 16.87 -21.37
N PRO A 17 -31.54 17.32 -22.51
CA PRO A 17 -30.47 16.58 -23.15
C PRO A 17 -29.23 16.56 -22.25
N LEU A 18 -28.67 15.38 -21.99
CA LEU A 18 -27.38 15.23 -21.31
C LEU A 18 -26.28 15.85 -22.16
N THR A 19 -25.85 17.04 -21.79
CA THR A 19 -24.62 17.63 -22.34
C THR A 19 -23.45 17.02 -21.60
N LEU A 20 -22.83 16.00 -22.19
CA LEU A 20 -21.52 15.54 -21.75
C LEU A 20 -20.51 16.65 -22.05
N ARG A 21 -19.72 17.02 -21.05
CA ARG A 21 -18.59 17.93 -21.27
C ARG A 21 -17.66 17.22 -22.26
N GLU A 22 -17.54 17.75 -23.47
CA GLU A 22 -16.53 17.27 -24.40
C GLU A 22 -15.17 17.39 -23.70
N SER A 23 -14.43 16.26 -23.66
CA SER A 23 -13.03 16.30 -23.30
C SER A 23 -12.35 17.17 -24.36
N THR A 24 -12.06 18.41 -24.06
CA THR A 24 -11.12 19.18 -24.84
C THR A 24 -9.81 18.40 -24.78
N ASP A 25 -9.33 17.90 -25.91
CA ASP A 25 -7.99 17.36 -26.11
C ASP A 25 -7.00 18.52 -25.90
N ASP A 26 -6.81 18.93 -24.66
CA ASP A 26 -5.86 19.95 -24.29
C ASP A 26 -4.60 19.21 -23.78
N GLU A 27 -3.47 19.49 -24.41
CA GLU A 27 -2.16 18.94 -24.03
C GLU A 27 -1.79 19.20 -22.54
N THR A 28 -2.60 19.98 -21.81
CA THR A 28 -2.49 20.18 -20.37
C THR A 28 -3.01 18.99 -19.54
N ALA A 29 -3.73 18.02 -20.15
CA ALA A 29 -4.28 16.87 -19.43
C ALA A 29 -3.18 15.91 -18.91
N ALA A 30 -2.02 15.86 -19.57
CA ALA A 30 -0.91 15.00 -19.14
C ALA A 30 -0.25 15.51 -17.84
N THR A 31 -0.12 16.83 -17.71
CA THR A 31 0.43 17.47 -16.50
C THR A 31 -0.55 17.40 -15.31
N ASP A 32 -1.85 17.42 -15.59
CA ASP A 32 -2.89 17.35 -14.54
C ASP A 32 -3.08 15.92 -14.01
N THR A 33 -2.72 14.90 -14.80
CA THR A 33 -2.79 13.49 -14.38
C THR A 33 -1.67 13.16 -13.39
N GLU A 34 -0.45 13.68 -13.60
CA GLU A 34 0.65 13.52 -12.62
C GLU A 34 0.35 14.25 -11.31
N ALA A 35 -0.31 15.40 -11.36
CA ALA A 35 -0.71 16.15 -10.17
C ALA A 35 -1.82 15.47 -9.33
N ARG A 36 -2.46 14.43 -9.87
CA ARG A 36 -3.55 13.67 -9.20
C ARG A 36 -3.13 12.30 -8.69
N LEU A 37 -1.88 11.90 -8.88
CA LEU A 37 -1.40 10.63 -8.33
C LEU A 37 -1.18 10.76 -6.83
N ASN A 38 -1.86 9.90 -6.08
CA ASN A 38 -1.61 9.73 -4.65
C ASN A 38 -0.21 9.16 -4.43
N SER A 39 0.41 9.46 -3.29
CA SER A 39 1.56 8.69 -2.82
C SER A 39 1.15 7.23 -2.57
N TRP A 40 2.12 6.33 -2.53
CA TRP A 40 1.88 4.95 -2.13
C TRP A 40 1.25 4.84 -0.73
N TYR A 41 1.67 5.73 0.16
CA TYR A 41 1.13 5.79 1.52
C TYR A 41 -0.36 6.16 1.53
N VAL A 42 -0.75 7.17 0.78
CA VAL A 42 -2.16 7.60 0.70
C VAL A 42 -3.04 6.47 0.14
N ASP A 43 -2.58 5.76 -0.89
CA ASP A 43 -3.32 4.60 -1.41
C ASP A 43 -3.46 3.47 -0.38
N THR A 44 -2.42 3.23 0.44
CA THR A 44 -2.48 2.26 1.54
C THR A 44 -3.54 2.67 2.55
N VAL A 45 -3.52 3.93 2.99
CA VAL A 45 -4.52 4.46 3.94
C VAL A 45 -5.93 4.37 3.38
N ILE A 46 -6.14 4.67 2.10
CA ILE A 46 -7.46 4.52 1.46
C ILE A 46 -7.94 3.07 1.50
N CYS A 47 -7.05 2.10 1.24
CA CYS A 47 -7.38 0.68 1.32
C CYS A 47 -7.76 0.28 2.75
N ASP A 48 -6.94 0.62 3.74
CA ASP A 48 -7.16 0.26 5.14
C ASP A 48 -8.46 0.86 5.67
N VAL A 49 -8.67 2.17 5.47
CA VAL A 49 -9.91 2.84 5.90
C VAL A 49 -11.15 2.27 5.21
N ARG A 50 -11.04 1.92 3.92
CA ARG A 50 -12.14 1.27 3.20
C ARG A 50 -12.50 -0.07 3.82
N ASP A 51 -11.51 -0.89 4.13
CA ASP A 51 -11.70 -2.22 4.69
C ASP A 51 -12.25 -2.13 6.12
N ASP A 52 -11.77 -1.19 6.95
CA ASP A 52 -12.32 -0.88 8.26
C ASP A 52 -13.79 -0.43 8.20
N LEU A 53 -14.13 0.42 7.24
CA LEU A 53 -15.53 0.85 7.06
C LEU A 53 -16.43 -0.29 6.63
N MET A 54 -15.94 -1.17 5.76
CA MET A 54 -16.66 -2.38 5.34
C MET A 54 -16.92 -3.30 6.54
N GLU A 55 -15.91 -3.55 7.36
CA GLU A 55 -16.03 -4.39 8.56
C GLU A 55 -16.95 -3.75 9.59
N LYS A 56 -16.72 -2.50 9.93
CA LYS A 56 -17.46 -1.79 10.99
C LYS A 56 -18.93 -1.61 10.71
N TYR A 57 -19.28 -1.30 9.45
CA TYR A 57 -20.65 -0.95 9.06
C TYR A 57 -21.36 -2.02 8.23
N GLY A 58 -20.68 -3.10 7.87
CA GLY A 58 -21.24 -4.17 7.03
C GLY A 58 -21.64 -3.67 5.62
N VAL A 59 -20.92 -2.67 5.09
CA VAL A 59 -21.23 -2.06 3.78
C VAL A 59 -20.34 -2.62 2.68
N SER A 60 -20.78 -2.45 1.43
CA SER A 60 -19.97 -2.85 0.28
C SER A 60 -18.78 -1.89 0.07
N SER A 61 -17.74 -2.38 -0.63
CA SER A 61 -16.56 -1.59 -1.00
C SER A 61 -16.91 -0.28 -1.72
N GLN A 62 -17.94 -0.30 -2.57
CA GLN A 62 -18.42 0.91 -3.27
C GLN A 62 -18.98 1.94 -2.30
N ILE A 63 -19.77 1.49 -1.30
CA ILE A 63 -20.34 2.39 -0.29
C ILE A 63 -19.21 2.95 0.59
N ALA A 64 -18.28 2.11 1.03
CA ALA A 64 -17.14 2.53 1.82
C ALA A 64 -16.26 3.56 1.05
N SER A 65 -16.01 3.34 -0.23
CA SER A 65 -15.29 4.30 -1.08
C SER A 65 -16.03 5.64 -1.21
N ASN A 66 -17.35 5.60 -1.34
CA ASN A 66 -18.16 6.84 -1.36
C ASN A 66 -18.11 7.58 -0.01
N MET A 67 -18.07 6.86 1.11
CA MET A 67 -17.91 7.45 2.44
C MET A 67 -16.55 8.16 2.57
N ILE A 68 -15.48 7.58 2.05
CA ILE A 68 -14.15 8.19 2.03
C ILE A 68 -14.17 9.47 1.18
N ASN A 69 -14.72 9.42 -0.04
CA ASN A 69 -14.63 10.51 -1.00
C ASN A 69 -15.62 11.66 -0.73
N SER A 70 -16.77 11.36 -0.14
CA SER A 70 -17.88 12.32 -0.02
C SER A 70 -18.48 12.39 1.38
N GLY A 71 -18.04 11.53 2.30
CA GLY A 71 -18.60 11.42 3.65
C GLY A 71 -18.10 12.46 4.65
N GLY A 72 -17.21 13.36 4.26
CA GLY A 72 -16.63 14.38 5.14
C GLY A 72 -15.69 13.82 6.21
N LEU A 73 -15.08 12.67 5.97
CA LEU A 73 -14.12 12.06 6.88
C LEU A 73 -12.82 12.87 6.93
N SER A 74 -12.27 13.03 8.14
CA SER A 74 -10.90 13.51 8.35
C SER A 74 -10.05 12.32 8.80
N ILE A 75 -9.04 11.99 8.00
CA ILE A 75 -8.16 10.84 8.25
C ILE A 75 -6.79 11.38 8.70
N TYR A 76 -6.38 11.02 9.91
CA TYR A 76 -5.10 11.42 10.48
C TYR A 76 -4.13 10.25 10.41
N THR A 77 -2.92 10.51 9.94
CA THR A 77 -1.88 9.49 9.76
C THR A 77 -0.56 9.95 10.38
N LEU A 78 0.35 9.02 10.60
CA LEU A 78 1.70 9.28 11.11
C LEU A 78 2.76 9.24 10.02
N MET A 79 2.35 9.41 8.75
CA MET A 79 3.27 9.53 7.63
C MET A 79 4.29 10.66 7.87
N ASP A 80 5.58 10.35 7.71
CA ASP A 80 6.60 11.39 7.58
C ASP A 80 6.76 11.76 6.10
N PRO A 81 6.39 13.00 5.70
CA PRO A 81 6.45 13.41 4.31
C PRO A 81 7.88 13.39 3.72
N LYS A 82 8.91 13.58 4.55
CA LYS A 82 10.31 13.55 4.10
C LYS A 82 10.74 12.11 3.82
N VAL A 83 10.38 11.18 4.72
CA VAL A 83 10.65 9.76 4.54
C VAL A 83 9.94 9.25 3.30
N GLN A 84 8.64 9.53 3.18
CA GLN A 84 7.84 9.08 2.04
C GLN A 84 8.38 9.61 0.72
N SER A 85 8.70 10.91 0.65
CA SER A 85 9.22 11.53 -0.58
C SER A 85 10.58 10.94 -0.98
N ALA A 86 11.49 10.75 -0.02
CA ALA A 86 12.80 10.15 -0.29
C ALA A 86 12.68 8.70 -0.78
N MET A 87 11.76 7.92 -0.21
CA MET A 87 11.50 6.56 -0.66
C MET A 87 10.95 6.52 -2.09
N GLU A 88 9.98 7.37 -2.40
CA GLU A 88 9.38 7.43 -3.75
C GLU A 88 10.39 7.91 -4.80
N GLU A 89 11.27 8.85 -4.47
CA GLU A 89 12.34 9.32 -5.35
C GLU A 89 13.34 8.19 -5.69
N ILE A 90 13.81 7.46 -4.67
CA ILE A 90 14.74 6.33 -4.87
C ILE A 90 14.08 5.23 -5.69
N TYR A 91 12.82 4.92 -5.42
CA TYR A 91 12.09 3.85 -6.12
C TYR A 91 11.71 4.21 -7.55
N ALA A 92 11.54 5.50 -7.86
CA ALA A 92 11.30 5.97 -9.21
C ALA A 92 12.55 5.87 -10.11
N ASP A 93 13.75 5.84 -9.52
CA ASP A 93 15.02 5.70 -10.24
C ASP A 93 15.32 4.22 -10.52
N GLU A 94 15.13 3.79 -11.76
CA GLU A 94 15.40 2.43 -12.22
C GLU A 94 16.86 2.01 -12.02
N SER A 95 17.80 2.96 -11.99
CA SER A 95 19.24 2.67 -11.78
C SER A 95 19.56 2.20 -10.35
N SER A 96 18.67 2.46 -9.40
CA SER A 96 18.78 2.00 -8.01
C SER A 96 18.55 0.49 -7.86
N PHE A 97 18.13 -0.21 -8.92
CA PHE A 97 17.79 -1.63 -8.88
C PHE A 97 18.71 -2.47 -9.75
N PRO A 98 18.87 -3.78 -9.40
CA PRO A 98 19.65 -4.69 -10.22
C PRO A 98 19.13 -4.76 -11.66
N GLU A 99 20.05 -4.98 -12.60
CA GLU A 99 19.69 -5.25 -13.99
C GLU A 99 18.79 -6.50 -14.11
N ASN A 100 17.88 -6.46 -15.07
CA ASN A 100 16.95 -7.55 -15.30
C ASN A 100 17.68 -8.77 -15.87
N THR A 101 17.65 -9.87 -15.16
CA THR A 101 18.11 -11.15 -15.66
C THR A 101 16.92 -11.97 -16.14
N GLY A 102 16.94 -12.39 -17.44
CA GLY A 102 15.87 -13.21 -17.99
C GLY A 102 14.60 -12.48 -18.43
N GLY A 103 14.65 -11.16 -18.64
CA GLY A 103 13.55 -10.38 -19.23
C GLY A 103 12.42 -9.99 -18.27
N VAL A 104 12.47 -10.42 -17.00
CA VAL A 104 11.48 -10.03 -15.97
C VAL A 104 12.18 -9.14 -14.93
N PRO A 105 11.72 -7.89 -14.73
CA PRO A 105 12.30 -7.03 -13.71
C PRO A 105 12.03 -7.57 -12.31
N ALA A 106 13.08 -7.58 -11.47
CA ALA A 106 12.90 -7.83 -10.05
C ALA A 106 12.04 -6.74 -9.43
N GLN A 107 10.96 -7.14 -8.75
CA GLN A 107 10.11 -6.22 -8.00
C GLN A 107 10.65 -6.03 -6.58
N SER A 108 10.36 -4.86 -6.04
CA SER A 108 10.73 -4.49 -4.68
C SER A 108 9.63 -3.62 -4.07
N ALA A 109 9.52 -3.68 -2.76
CA ALA A 109 8.67 -2.81 -1.97
C ALA A 109 9.38 -2.50 -0.65
N MET A 110 9.00 -1.40 0.00
CA MET A 110 9.63 -0.96 1.25
C MET A 110 8.57 -0.39 2.19
N ALA A 111 8.72 -0.68 3.48
CA ALA A 111 8.01 -0.03 4.57
C ALA A 111 9.02 0.48 5.59
N VAL A 112 8.79 1.68 6.10
CA VAL A 112 9.58 2.29 7.18
C VAL A 112 8.69 2.46 8.39
N VAL A 113 9.08 1.85 9.49
CA VAL A 113 8.33 1.81 10.75
C VAL A 113 9.18 2.42 11.85
N ASP A 114 8.57 3.23 12.71
CA ASP A 114 9.21 3.71 13.93
C ASP A 114 9.39 2.52 14.89
N PRO A 115 10.64 2.20 15.30
CA PRO A 115 10.89 1.02 16.14
C PRO A 115 10.39 1.18 17.59
N TYR A 116 10.07 2.40 18.03
CA TYR A 116 9.60 2.66 19.38
C TYR A 116 8.08 2.67 19.51
N THR A 117 7.39 3.12 18.46
CA THR A 117 5.92 3.27 18.48
C THR A 117 5.23 2.24 17.60
N GLY A 118 5.91 1.68 16.62
CA GLY A 118 5.32 0.78 15.62
C GLY A 118 4.59 1.51 14.48
N ASP A 119 4.68 2.84 14.45
CA ASP A 119 3.97 3.65 13.47
C ASP A 119 4.58 3.52 12.06
N LEU A 120 3.75 3.39 11.05
CA LEU A 120 4.17 3.38 9.65
C LEU A 120 4.48 4.81 9.20
N LEU A 121 5.76 5.12 8.98
CA LEU A 121 6.24 6.45 8.57
C LEU A 121 6.26 6.61 7.04
N GLY A 122 6.43 5.52 6.30
CA GLY A 122 6.47 5.54 4.84
C GLY A 122 6.28 4.16 4.25
N VAL A 123 5.73 4.10 3.03
CA VAL A 123 5.57 2.88 2.26
C VAL A 123 5.69 3.14 0.77
N VAL A 124 6.40 2.27 0.06
CA VAL A 124 6.46 2.22 -1.40
C VAL A 124 6.14 0.82 -1.86
N GLY A 125 5.17 0.69 -2.76
CA GLY A 125 4.60 -0.58 -3.13
C GLY A 125 5.22 -1.29 -4.31
N ALA A 126 6.01 -0.62 -5.14
CA ALA A 126 6.64 -1.23 -6.29
C ALA A 126 7.82 -0.42 -6.81
N ARG A 127 8.73 -1.11 -7.52
CA ARG A 127 9.83 -0.51 -8.28
C ARG A 127 9.28 0.33 -9.45
N GLY A 128 9.97 1.41 -9.76
CA GLY A 128 9.68 2.30 -10.88
C GLY A 128 8.67 3.40 -10.52
N LYS A 129 8.46 4.31 -11.48
CA LYS A 129 7.52 5.42 -11.30
C LYS A 129 6.08 4.89 -11.23
N LYS A 130 5.35 5.30 -10.21
CA LYS A 130 3.95 4.91 -10.01
C LYS A 130 3.10 5.36 -11.20
N GLN A 131 2.31 4.45 -11.76
CA GLN A 131 1.55 4.68 -13.00
C GLN A 131 0.05 4.96 -12.77
N GLY A 132 -0.44 4.82 -11.53
CA GLY A 132 -1.85 5.02 -11.22
C GLY A 132 -2.14 4.96 -9.73
N ASN A 133 -3.36 5.33 -9.35
CA ASN A 133 -3.84 5.19 -7.99
C ASN A 133 -4.37 3.77 -7.74
N LEU A 134 -4.24 3.30 -6.50
CA LEU A 134 -4.72 2.00 -6.02
C LEU A 134 -4.19 0.81 -6.86
N VAL A 135 -3.00 0.95 -7.46
CA VAL A 135 -2.30 -0.16 -8.13
C VAL A 135 -1.74 -1.13 -7.10
N LEU A 136 -1.38 -2.33 -7.55
CA LEU A 136 -0.86 -3.39 -6.67
C LEU A 136 0.33 -2.89 -5.83
N ASN A 137 0.19 -3.00 -4.51
CA ASN A 137 1.22 -2.66 -3.54
C ASN A 137 1.87 -3.94 -3.01
N TYR A 138 3.10 -4.22 -3.43
CA TYR A 138 3.83 -5.42 -3.01
C TYR A 138 4.21 -5.41 -1.52
N ALA A 139 4.21 -4.24 -0.84
CA ALA A 139 4.49 -4.16 0.59
C ALA A 139 3.32 -4.66 1.44
N THR A 140 2.07 -4.44 0.99
CA THR A 140 0.87 -4.67 1.81
C THR A 140 -0.09 -5.72 1.25
N GLN A 141 -0.03 -6.01 -0.06
CA GLN A 141 -1.01 -6.86 -0.73
C GLN A 141 -0.45 -8.20 -1.23
N THR A 142 0.86 -8.45 -1.06
CA THR A 142 1.46 -9.73 -1.47
C THR A 142 1.82 -10.58 -0.27
N GLN A 143 1.67 -11.90 -0.44
CA GLN A 143 2.06 -12.88 0.55
C GLN A 143 3.24 -13.69 0.02
N ARG A 144 4.36 -13.67 0.74
CA ARG A 144 5.55 -14.45 0.42
C ARG A 144 6.11 -15.09 1.69
N ALA A 145 6.73 -16.24 1.53
CA ALA A 145 7.47 -16.87 2.62
C ALA A 145 8.64 -15.96 3.03
N PRO A 146 8.77 -15.59 4.31
CA PRO A 146 9.80 -14.67 4.78
C PRO A 146 11.22 -15.27 4.70
N GLY A 147 11.34 -16.59 4.61
CA GLY A 147 12.62 -17.27 4.60
C GLY A 147 13.44 -16.94 5.85
N SER A 148 14.74 -16.72 5.67
CA SER A 148 15.68 -16.47 6.77
C SER A 148 15.44 -15.14 7.51
N SER A 149 14.64 -14.23 6.99
CA SER A 149 14.29 -13.00 7.70
C SER A 149 13.41 -13.23 8.93
N LEU A 150 12.82 -14.41 9.06
CA LEU A 150 12.07 -14.80 10.25
C LEU A 150 12.97 -15.24 11.42
N LYS A 151 14.24 -15.60 11.19
CA LYS A 151 15.14 -16.12 12.24
C LYS A 151 15.28 -15.25 13.49
N PRO A 152 15.34 -13.90 13.39
CA PRO A 152 15.38 -13.05 14.57
C PRO A 152 14.20 -13.26 15.50
N LEU A 153 13.00 -13.47 14.94
CA LEU A 153 11.77 -13.66 15.70
C LEU A 153 11.56 -15.10 16.18
N SER A 154 11.89 -16.08 15.35
CA SER A 154 11.56 -17.48 15.61
C SER A 154 12.66 -18.27 16.33
N VAL A 155 13.91 -17.80 16.28
CA VAL A 155 15.07 -18.52 16.80
C VAL A 155 15.84 -17.67 17.81
N TYR A 156 16.37 -16.51 17.36
CA TYR A 156 17.30 -15.74 18.19
C TYR A 156 16.61 -15.00 19.32
N GLY A 157 15.43 -14.43 19.09
CA GLY A 157 14.66 -13.71 20.12
C GLY A 157 14.33 -14.64 21.31
N PRO A 158 13.64 -15.76 21.10
CA PRO A 158 13.35 -16.74 22.15
C PRO A 158 14.61 -17.26 22.83
N ALA A 159 15.66 -17.58 22.07
CA ALA A 159 16.90 -18.09 22.65
C ALA A 159 17.62 -17.07 23.56
N LEU A 160 17.53 -15.77 23.23
CA LEU A 160 18.03 -14.68 24.07
C LEU A 160 17.18 -14.51 25.34
N GLU A 161 15.86 -14.57 25.19
CA GLU A 161 14.92 -14.43 26.30
C GLU A 161 15.07 -15.56 27.33
N GLU A 162 15.22 -16.78 26.86
CA GLU A 162 15.47 -17.95 27.70
C GLU A 162 16.91 -18.04 28.23
N GLY A 163 17.80 -17.11 27.84
CA GLY A 163 19.19 -17.07 28.27
C GLY A 163 20.06 -18.21 27.72
N ILE A 164 19.59 -18.91 26.69
CA ILE A 164 20.33 -19.98 25.99
C ILE A 164 21.52 -19.41 25.23
N ILE A 165 21.34 -18.21 24.69
CA ILE A 165 22.40 -17.46 23.98
C ILE A 165 22.51 -16.05 24.53
N THR A 166 23.61 -15.39 24.20
CA THR A 166 23.85 -13.96 24.43
C THR A 166 24.27 -13.32 23.12
N TYR A 167 24.34 -11.99 23.07
CA TYR A 167 24.85 -11.27 21.89
C TYR A 167 26.33 -11.60 21.56
N GLY A 168 27.06 -12.17 22.53
CA GLY A 168 28.44 -12.60 22.35
C GLY A 168 28.62 -14.10 22.14
N SER A 169 27.52 -14.87 22.04
CA SER A 169 27.61 -16.32 21.81
C SER A 169 28.22 -16.64 20.46
N VAL A 170 29.16 -17.57 20.45
CA VAL A 170 29.85 -18.07 19.26
C VAL A 170 29.50 -19.52 19.06
N TYR A 171 29.19 -19.88 17.83
CA TYR A 171 28.87 -21.24 17.42
C TYR A 171 29.90 -21.75 16.40
N ASP A 172 30.20 -23.02 16.47
CA ASP A 172 31.01 -23.70 15.46
C ASP A 172 30.12 -24.07 14.27
N ASP A 173 30.40 -23.52 13.10
CA ASP A 173 29.66 -23.80 11.86
C ASP A 173 30.23 -25.05 11.18
N THR A 174 30.20 -26.16 11.92
CA THR A 174 30.59 -27.47 11.38
C THR A 174 29.38 -28.25 10.86
N PRO A 175 29.55 -29.14 9.89
CA PRO A 175 28.50 -30.05 9.44
C PRO A 175 27.94 -30.88 10.59
N LEU A 176 26.63 -30.80 10.82
CA LEU A 176 25.91 -31.66 11.74
C LEU A 176 25.32 -32.84 10.97
N TRP A 177 25.63 -34.03 11.40
CA TRP A 177 25.04 -35.26 10.87
C TRP A 177 23.89 -35.67 11.77
N PHE A 178 22.67 -35.66 11.23
CA PHE A 178 21.52 -36.24 11.88
C PHE A 178 21.46 -37.71 11.46
N ASN A 179 21.58 -38.64 12.41
CA ASN A 179 21.29 -40.03 12.14
C ASN A 179 19.78 -40.21 12.16
N ASP A 180 19.22 -40.84 11.12
CA ASP A 180 17.78 -41.14 10.98
C ASP A 180 17.29 -42.23 11.98
N ASP A 181 18.12 -42.64 12.94
CA ASP A 181 17.89 -43.77 13.82
C ASP A 181 17.64 -43.40 15.30
N ASP A 182 17.24 -42.11 15.61
CA ASP A 182 16.82 -41.70 16.96
C ASP A 182 15.36 -41.25 17.00
#